data_68b309e292605d636a5306e039c53515
#
_entry.id   68b309e292605d636a5306e039c53515
#
_cell.length_a   1.000
_cell.length_b   1.000
_cell.length_c   1.000
_cell.angle_alpha   90.00
_cell.angle_beta   90.00
_cell.angle_gamma   90.00
#
_symmetry.space_group_name_H-M   'P 1'
#
loop_
_entity.id
_entity.type
_entity.pdbx_description
1 polymer ?
#
loop_
_entity_poly.entity_id
_entity_poly.type
_entity_poly.pdbx_seq_one_letter_code
_entity_poly.pdbx_strand_id
1 'polypeptide(L)'
;MDLSPKIQGRQIRLLDATVVSEPGKTGSQWRVHYSLVLPTLECDHFVLTSTTGTGVSERFGQFRFSSSDLVLADAGYSNPPGILAIVEQDADVCVRLNPHSLPLYDGDGKRLKLSAELSQIASAGTVAEWPLWVHAGERKIPGRLTAIRKSKEAIRRADVRLKDKQQRGKKVGPLTRLCAQYVLVFTTLSTQQASAERVLEMYRLRWQIELSFKRLKSIADLGHLPKYDERSSRAWLYGKLFLALLTEKMTRVARTISPWGYGIKKAEDDKQMA
;
A
#
# COMPACT_ATOMS: atom_id res chain seq x y z
N MET A 1 4.84 -7.97 15.95
CA MET A 1 4.59 -8.27 14.53
C MET A 1 5.95 -8.35 13.86
N ASP A 2 6.33 -9.48 13.34
CA ASP A 2 7.60 -9.64 12.62
C ASP A 2 7.55 -8.81 11.33
N LEU A 3 8.45 -7.84 11.22
CA LEU A 3 8.60 -6.98 10.05
C LEU A 3 9.63 -7.52 9.06
N SER A 4 10.13 -8.74 9.30
CA SER A 4 11.14 -9.39 8.47
C SER A 4 10.59 -10.57 7.65
N PRO A 5 9.49 -10.42 6.90
CA PRO A 5 9.03 -11.48 6.03
C PRO A 5 10.04 -11.65 4.89
N LYS A 6 10.89 -12.63 5.00
CA LYS A 6 11.77 -13.02 3.89
C LYS A 6 10.93 -13.75 2.84
N ILE A 7 10.87 -13.23 1.63
CA ILE A 7 10.36 -13.94 0.47
C ILE A 7 11.48 -14.01 -0.53
N GLN A 8 12.11 -15.17 -0.62
CA GLN A 8 13.09 -15.53 -1.66
C GLN A 8 14.08 -14.38 -2.01
N GLY A 9 14.63 -13.70 -0.99
CA GLY A 9 15.56 -12.58 -1.20
C GLY A 9 14.94 -11.28 -1.70
N ARG A 10 13.59 -11.17 -1.77
CA ARG A 10 12.90 -9.95 -2.21
C ARG A 10 12.98 -8.86 -1.15
N GLN A 11 13.25 -7.64 -1.60
CA GLN A 11 13.15 -6.42 -0.80
C GLN A 11 11.69 -5.93 -0.81
N ILE A 12 11.03 -5.93 0.33
CA ILE A 12 9.65 -5.44 0.41
C ILE A 12 9.62 -3.91 0.50
N ARG A 13 8.87 -3.31 -0.42
CA ARG A 13 8.61 -1.86 -0.47
C ARG A 13 7.14 -1.57 -0.31
N LEU A 14 6.81 -0.70 0.63
CA LEU A 14 5.45 -0.22 0.87
C LEU A 14 5.27 1.10 0.16
N LEU A 15 4.26 1.21 -0.71
CA LEU A 15 3.96 2.44 -1.43
C LEU A 15 2.58 2.97 -1.06
N ASP A 16 2.52 4.26 -0.82
CA ASP A 16 1.27 4.97 -0.61
C ASP A 16 1.45 6.48 -0.88
N ALA A 17 0.37 7.23 -0.90
CA ALA A 17 0.41 8.66 -1.06
C ALA A 17 -0.54 9.37 -0.08
N THR A 18 -0.14 10.54 0.36
CA THR A 18 -0.97 11.37 1.22
C THR A 18 -1.10 12.77 0.65
N VAL A 19 -2.26 13.39 0.87
CA VAL A 19 -2.52 14.77 0.44
C VAL A 19 -2.26 15.71 1.61
N VAL A 20 -1.61 16.83 1.30
CA VAL A 20 -1.41 17.97 2.17
C VAL A 20 -2.07 19.19 1.52
N SER A 21 -2.88 19.92 2.26
CA SER A 21 -3.67 21.02 1.75
C SER A 21 -3.30 22.33 2.42
N GLU A 22 -3.35 23.43 1.68
CA GLU A 22 -3.36 24.77 2.24
C GLU A 22 -4.68 25.04 2.99
N PRO A 23 -4.68 25.94 3.95
CA PRO A 23 -5.92 26.33 4.62
C PRO A 23 -6.88 27.04 3.66
N GLY A 24 -8.17 26.76 3.82
CA GLY A 24 -9.24 27.35 3.02
C GLY A 24 -9.79 26.42 1.92
N LYS A 25 -10.89 26.85 1.29
CA LYS A 25 -11.60 26.06 0.27
C LYS A 25 -10.90 26.00 -1.08
N THR A 26 -10.07 26.98 -1.40
CA THR A 26 -9.37 27.17 -2.68
C THR A 26 -7.87 26.91 -2.59
N GLY A 27 -7.39 26.43 -1.43
CA GLY A 27 -5.97 26.21 -1.20
C GLY A 27 -5.39 25.14 -2.13
N SER A 28 -4.15 25.35 -2.55
CA SER A 28 -3.39 24.36 -3.31
C SER A 28 -3.25 23.06 -2.53
N GLN A 29 -3.27 21.96 -3.24
CA GLN A 29 -3.08 20.65 -2.66
C GLN A 29 -1.87 19.98 -3.26
N TRP A 30 -1.05 19.39 -2.40
CA TRP A 30 0.10 18.61 -2.78
C TRP A 30 -0.10 17.15 -2.40
N ARG A 31 0.38 16.26 -3.26
CA ARG A 31 0.44 14.84 -2.96
C ARG A 31 1.88 14.45 -2.72
N VAL A 32 2.12 13.85 -1.55
CA VAL A 32 3.38 13.23 -1.19
C VAL A 32 3.26 11.75 -1.50
N HIS A 33 3.93 11.30 -2.56
CA HIS A 33 4.14 9.89 -2.86
C HIS A 33 5.33 9.42 -2.04
N TYR A 34 5.19 8.30 -1.36
CA TYR A 34 6.15 7.85 -0.36
C TYR A 34 6.39 6.36 -0.46
N SER A 35 7.64 5.95 -0.34
CA SER A 35 8.06 4.56 -0.35
C SER A 35 8.84 4.25 0.92
N LEU A 36 8.51 3.13 1.57
CA LEU A 36 9.20 2.59 2.74
C LEU A 36 9.75 1.21 2.44
N VAL A 37 10.96 0.96 2.91
CA VAL A 37 11.63 -0.34 2.82
C VAL A 37 11.46 -1.12 4.12
N LEU A 38 11.10 -2.40 4.03
CA LEU A 38 11.05 -3.32 5.17
C LEU A 38 12.36 -4.13 5.27
N PRO A 39 12.80 -4.49 6.48
CA PRO A 39 12.13 -4.29 7.78
C PRO A 39 12.45 -2.95 8.43
N THR A 40 13.34 -2.14 7.87
CA THR A 40 13.88 -0.92 8.51
C THR A 40 12.86 0.19 8.66
N LEU A 41 11.79 0.20 7.85
CA LEU A 41 10.80 1.27 7.73
C LEU A 41 11.42 2.61 7.30
N GLU A 42 12.54 2.54 6.59
CA GLU A 42 13.18 3.73 6.03
C GLU A 42 12.48 4.19 4.77
N CYS A 43 12.34 5.50 4.64
CA CYS A 43 11.97 6.10 3.37
C CYS A 43 13.16 6.00 2.41
N ASP A 44 12.99 5.30 1.31
CA ASP A 44 14.00 5.22 0.25
C ASP A 44 13.68 6.16 -0.91
N HIS A 45 12.42 6.58 -1.05
CA HIS A 45 12.02 7.49 -2.10
C HIS A 45 10.74 8.25 -1.76
N PHE A 46 10.69 9.52 -2.13
CA PHE A 46 9.45 10.30 -2.14
C PHE A 46 9.41 11.29 -3.31
N VAL A 47 8.20 11.61 -3.75
CA VAL A 47 7.94 12.59 -4.82
C VAL A 47 6.78 13.50 -4.42
N LEU A 48 6.91 14.78 -4.70
CA LEU A 48 5.84 15.77 -4.55
C LEU A 48 5.20 16.05 -5.91
N THR A 49 3.88 15.90 -5.98
CA THR A 49 3.09 16.28 -7.16
C THR A 49 1.95 17.21 -6.76
N SER A 50 1.52 18.08 -7.67
CA SER A 50 0.24 18.76 -7.50
C SER A 50 -0.90 17.75 -7.49
N THR A 51 -2.04 18.07 -6.89
CA THR A 51 -3.26 17.24 -6.99
C THR A 51 -4.13 17.63 -8.20
N THR A 52 -3.79 18.73 -8.88
CA THR A 52 -4.47 19.24 -10.09
C THR A 52 -3.67 18.90 -11.34
N GLY A 53 -4.35 18.55 -12.43
CA GLY A 53 -3.75 18.22 -13.72
C GLY A 53 -3.84 16.73 -14.10
N THR A 54 -3.42 16.41 -15.32
CA THR A 54 -3.38 15.04 -15.82
C THR A 54 -2.14 14.32 -15.28
N GLY A 55 -2.29 13.05 -14.85
CA GLY A 55 -1.15 12.24 -14.44
C GLY A 55 -0.71 12.35 -12.97
N VAL A 56 -1.40 13.14 -12.16
CA VAL A 56 -1.09 13.38 -10.73
C VAL A 56 -1.72 12.37 -9.76
N SER A 57 -2.35 11.31 -10.27
CA SER A 57 -2.92 10.24 -9.44
C SER A 57 -1.83 9.34 -8.84
N GLU A 58 -2.23 8.46 -7.93
CA GLU A 58 -1.38 7.39 -7.40
C GLU A 58 -0.95 6.46 -8.54
N ARG A 59 0.33 6.51 -8.91
CA ARG A 59 0.89 5.74 -10.03
C ARG A 59 2.26 5.18 -9.66
N PHE A 60 2.50 3.96 -10.05
CA PHE A 60 3.81 3.30 -9.88
C PHE A 60 4.92 3.98 -10.68
N GLY A 61 4.60 4.63 -11.81
CA GLY A 61 5.57 5.38 -12.60
C GLY A 61 6.25 6.57 -11.89
N GLN A 62 5.82 6.93 -10.67
CA GLN A 62 6.53 7.90 -9.82
C GLN A 62 7.76 7.29 -9.12
N PHE A 63 7.91 5.97 -9.16
CA PHE A 63 8.96 5.24 -8.48
C PHE A 63 9.81 4.44 -9.47
N ARG A 64 11.03 4.12 -9.06
CA ARG A 64 11.90 3.15 -9.74
C ARG A 64 12.00 1.90 -8.90
N PHE A 65 11.98 0.75 -9.55
CA PHE A 65 12.03 -0.55 -8.92
C PHE A 65 13.26 -1.33 -9.39
N SER A 66 13.72 -2.26 -8.57
CA SER A 66 14.74 -3.24 -8.92
C SER A 66 14.11 -4.64 -9.05
N SER A 67 14.79 -5.52 -9.74
CA SER A 67 14.34 -6.92 -9.92
C SER A 67 14.17 -7.69 -8.61
N SER A 68 14.73 -7.20 -7.51
CA SER A 68 14.55 -7.78 -6.18
C SER A 68 13.37 -7.20 -5.41
N ASP A 69 12.65 -6.20 -5.94
CA ASP A 69 11.57 -5.55 -5.21
C ASP A 69 10.27 -6.36 -5.24
N LEU A 70 9.61 -6.38 -4.09
CA LEU A 70 8.21 -6.75 -3.95
C LEU A 70 7.42 -5.55 -3.44
N VAL A 71 6.58 -5.02 -4.29
CA VAL A 71 5.84 -3.77 -4.02
C VAL A 71 4.48 -4.06 -3.41
N LEU A 72 4.20 -3.51 -2.24
CA LEU A 72 2.89 -3.55 -1.59
C LEU A 72 2.22 -2.18 -1.70
N ALA A 73 1.05 -2.13 -2.33
CA ALA A 73 0.33 -0.86 -2.54
C ALA A 73 -1.18 -0.99 -2.32
N ASP A 74 -1.86 0.16 -2.13
CA ASP A 74 -3.31 0.19 -1.95
C ASP A 74 -4.06 0.16 -3.29
N ALA A 75 -5.38 0.11 -3.21
CA ALA A 75 -6.30 0.03 -4.33
C ALA A 75 -6.22 1.24 -5.29
N GLY A 76 -5.67 2.36 -4.86
CA GLY A 76 -5.38 3.52 -5.72
C GLY A 76 -4.37 3.21 -6.83
N TYR A 77 -3.43 2.31 -6.56
CA TYR A 77 -2.43 1.84 -7.51
C TYR A 77 -2.88 0.68 -8.40
N SER A 78 -4.09 0.15 -8.18
CA SER A 78 -4.61 -1.04 -8.86
C SER A 78 -5.09 -0.70 -10.28
N ASN A 79 -4.16 -0.66 -11.24
CA ASN A 79 -4.44 -0.42 -12.65
C ASN A 79 -3.43 -1.16 -13.55
N PRO A 80 -3.83 -1.59 -14.77
CA PRO A 80 -2.98 -2.39 -15.65
C PRO A 80 -1.66 -1.73 -16.06
N PRO A 81 -1.62 -0.45 -16.48
CA PRO A 81 -0.36 0.20 -16.85
C PRO A 81 0.62 0.30 -15.69
N GLY A 82 0.12 0.49 -14.46
CA GLY A 82 0.96 0.53 -13.27
C GLY A 82 1.60 -0.80 -12.96
N ILE A 83 0.82 -1.90 -13.06
CA ILE A 83 1.34 -3.26 -12.85
C ILE A 83 2.38 -3.59 -13.92
N LEU A 84 2.12 -3.24 -15.19
CA LEU A 84 3.07 -3.43 -16.27
C LEU A 84 4.40 -2.73 -15.97
N ALA A 85 4.37 -1.49 -15.52
CA ALA A 85 5.58 -0.71 -15.21
C ALA A 85 6.44 -1.34 -14.11
N ILE A 86 5.86 -2.12 -13.19
CA ILE A 86 6.61 -2.89 -12.18
C ILE A 86 7.22 -4.14 -12.81
N VAL A 87 6.41 -4.91 -13.54
CA VAL A 87 6.83 -6.17 -14.13
C VAL A 87 7.92 -5.97 -15.20
N GLU A 88 7.89 -4.86 -15.95
CA GLU A 88 8.94 -4.51 -16.93
C GLU A 88 10.30 -4.19 -16.28
N GLN A 89 10.33 -3.98 -14.95
CA GLN A 89 11.55 -3.84 -14.16
C GLN A 89 11.89 -5.13 -13.39
N ASP A 90 11.32 -6.27 -13.78
CA ASP A 90 11.48 -7.59 -13.14
C ASP A 90 11.12 -7.62 -11.64
N ALA A 91 10.32 -6.65 -11.20
CA ALA A 91 9.81 -6.58 -9.84
C ALA A 91 8.44 -7.25 -9.71
N ASP A 92 8.08 -7.63 -8.48
CA ASP A 92 6.78 -8.20 -8.14
C ASP A 92 5.87 -7.21 -7.44
N VAL A 93 4.56 -7.44 -7.54
CA VAL A 93 3.56 -6.59 -6.92
C VAL A 93 2.53 -7.39 -6.12
N CYS A 94 2.11 -6.84 -4.98
CA CYS A 94 0.91 -7.20 -4.24
C CYS A 94 0.07 -5.94 -4.06
N VAL A 95 -1.03 -5.83 -4.77
CA VAL A 95 -1.89 -4.65 -4.74
C VAL A 95 -3.31 -5.04 -4.34
N ARG A 96 -3.93 -4.23 -3.48
CA ARG A 96 -5.34 -4.40 -3.18
C ARG A 96 -6.17 -4.19 -4.43
N LEU A 97 -7.02 -5.17 -4.74
CA LEU A 97 -7.85 -5.10 -5.93
C LEU A 97 -8.86 -3.94 -5.87
N ASN A 98 -8.85 -3.13 -6.91
CA ASN A 98 -9.99 -2.27 -7.26
C ASN A 98 -10.66 -2.88 -8.50
N PRO A 99 -11.84 -3.49 -8.36
CA PRO A 99 -12.49 -4.22 -9.46
C PRO A 99 -12.96 -3.32 -10.61
N HIS A 100 -12.97 -2.00 -10.39
CA HIS A 100 -13.35 -1.03 -11.42
C HIS A 100 -12.15 -0.57 -12.27
N SER A 101 -10.95 -0.55 -11.71
CA SER A 101 -9.73 -0.09 -12.40
C SER A 101 -8.79 -1.22 -12.82
N LEU A 102 -8.94 -2.42 -12.25
CA LEU A 102 -8.13 -3.59 -12.59
C LEU A 102 -9.04 -4.76 -13.02
N PRO A 103 -9.45 -4.83 -14.28
CA PRO A 103 -10.14 -6.00 -14.81
C PRO A 103 -9.20 -7.20 -14.84
N LEU A 104 -9.70 -8.36 -14.38
CA LEU A 104 -8.98 -9.62 -14.34
C LEU A 104 -9.59 -10.60 -15.33
N TYR A 105 -8.74 -11.45 -15.91
CA TYR A 105 -9.12 -12.40 -16.95
C TYR A 105 -8.63 -13.81 -16.58
N ASP A 106 -9.39 -14.84 -16.95
CA ASP A 106 -9.00 -16.23 -16.81
C ASP A 106 -8.03 -16.68 -17.91
N GLY A 107 -7.64 -17.95 -17.90
CA GLY A 107 -6.73 -18.54 -18.90
C GLY A 107 -7.28 -18.51 -20.32
N ASP A 108 -8.60 -18.50 -20.49
CA ASP A 108 -9.30 -18.43 -21.78
C ASP A 108 -9.44 -16.98 -22.28
N GLY A 109 -9.00 -16.00 -21.51
CA GLY A 109 -9.13 -14.58 -21.83
C GLY A 109 -10.53 -14.02 -21.56
N LYS A 110 -11.38 -14.74 -20.83
CA LYS A 110 -12.68 -14.23 -20.39
C LYS A 110 -12.53 -13.41 -19.12
N ARG A 111 -13.28 -12.30 -19.05
CA ARG A 111 -13.28 -11.48 -17.85
C ARG A 111 -13.86 -12.22 -16.65
N LEU A 112 -13.12 -12.26 -15.55
CA LEU A 112 -13.54 -12.89 -14.30
C LEU A 112 -14.82 -12.26 -13.75
N LYS A 113 -15.80 -13.09 -13.45
CA LYS A 113 -17.03 -12.69 -12.75
C LYS A 113 -16.82 -12.80 -11.24
N LEU A 114 -16.19 -11.78 -10.62
CA LEU A 114 -15.90 -11.76 -9.19
C LEU A 114 -17.08 -12.14 -8.29
N SER A 115 -18.32 -11.81 -8.68
CA SER A 115 -19.49 -12.16 -7.88
C SER A 115 -19.73 -13.66 -7.78
N ALA A 116 -19.46 -14.41 -8.87
CA ALA A 116 -19.60 -15.87 -8.87
C ALA A 116 -18.53 -16.53 -8.00
N GLU A 117 -17.27 -16.09 -8.15
CA GLU A 117 -16.15 -16.65 -7.39
C GLU A 117 -16.26 -16.36 -5.89
N LEU A 118 -16.53 -15.11 -5.52
CA LEU A 118 -16.62 -14.70 -4.13
C LEU A 118 -17.82 -15.31 -3.39
N SER A 119 -18.90 -15.64 -4.09
CA SER A 119 -20.07 -16.30 -3.48
C SER A 119 -19.74 -17.70 -2.96
N GLN A 120 -18.72 -18.35 -3.49
CA GLN A 120 -18.28 -19.68 -3.04
C GLN A 120 -17.54 -19.63 -1.69
N ILE A 121 -17.06 -18.47 -1.26
CA ILE A 121 -16.39 -18.31 0.03
C ILE A 121 -17.41 -18.01 1.11
N ALA A 122 -17.96 -19.08 1.74
CA ALA A 122 -19.05 -18.93 2.69
C ALA A 122 -18.62 -18.46 4.08
N SER A 123 -17.46 -18.93 4.59
CA SER A 123 -17.05 -18.74 5.98
C SER A 123 -16.03 -17.63 6.16
N ALA A 124 -16.12 -16.91 7.28
CA ALA A 124 -15.12 -15.91 7.64
C ALA A 124 -13.74 -16.58 7.87
N GLY A 125 -12.69 -15.93 7.39
CA GLY A 125 -11.32 -16.44 7.47
C GLY A 125 -10.96 -17.44 6.37
N THR A 126 -11.92 -17.92 5.57
CA THR A 126 -11.61 -18.79 4.43
C THR A 126 -10.81 -18.02 3.38
N VAL A 127 -9.70 -18.62 2.99
CA VAL A 127 -8.80 -18.12 1.93
C VAL A 127 -9.12 -18.85 0.64
N ALA A 128 -9.11 -18.12 -0.46
CA ALA A 128 -9.22 -18.66 -1.81
C ALA A 128 -8.26 -17.93 -2.74
N GLU A 129 -7.85 -18.61 -3.81
CA GLU A 129 -7.03 -18.00 -4.84
C GLU A 129 -7.40 -18.51 -6.23
N TRP A 130 -7.17 -17.66 -7.24
CA TRP A 130 -7.41 -17.95 -8.65
C TRP A 130 -6.23 -17.46 -9.49
N PRO A 131 -5.64 -18.29 -10.34
CA PRO A 131 -4.69 -17.86 -11.34
C PRO A 131 -5.41 -16.98 -12.37
N LEU A 132 -4.89 -15.81 -12.66
CA LEU A 132 -5.54 -14.81 -13.48
C LEU A 132 -4.53 -13.98 -14.27
N TRP A 133 -5.03 -13.22 -15.20
CA TRP A 133 -4.24 -12.35 -16.06
C TRP A 133 -4.74 -10.92 -15.99
N VAL A 134 -3.81 -9.98 -16.08
CA VAL A 134 -4.07 -8.56 -16.31
C VAL A 134 -3.68 -8.20 -17.73
N HIS A 135 -4.57 -7.55 -18.46
CA HIS A 135 -4.28 -7.05 -19.80
C HIS A 135 -3.90 -5.56 -19.74
N ALA A 136 -2.68 -5.25 -20.17
CA ALA A 136 -2.14 -3.89 -20.27
C ALA A 136 -1.78 -3.60 -21.74
N GLY A 137 -2.73 -3.08 -22.51
CA GLY A 137 -2.62 -3.03 -23.97
C GLY A 137 -2.56 -4.44 -24.54
N GLU A 138 -1.55 -4.72 -25.35
CA GLU A 138 -1.31 -6.06 -25.93
C GLU A 138 -0.58 -7.02 -24.97
N ARG A 139 -0.03 -6.52 -23.88
CA ARG A 139 0.69 -7.31 -22.88
C ARG A 139 -0.27 -8.03 -21.96
N LYS A 140 -0.07 -9.32 -21.78
CA LYS A 140 -0.78 -10.16 -20.79
C LYS A 140 0.17 -10.46 -19.64
N ILE A 141 -0.16 -10.00 -18.46
CA ILE A 141 0.64 -10.15 -17.25
C ILE A 141 0.02 -11.27 -16.43
N PRO A 142 0.74 -12.40 -16.23
CA PRO A 142 0.28 -13.45 -15.35
C PRO A 142 0.30 -13.02 -13.89
N GLY A 143 -0.63 -13.52 -13.11
CA GLY A 143 -0.71 -13.30 -11.70
C GLY A 143 -1.82 -14.11 -11.08
N ARG A 144 -2.21 -13.77 -9.87
CA ARG A 144 -3.32 -14.42 -9.17
C ARG A 144 -4.04 -13.45 -8.26
N LEU A 145 -5.30 -13.70 -8.04
CA LEU A 145 -6.09 -13.01 -7.02
C LEU A 145 -6.14 -13.91 -5.79
N THR A 146 -5.74 -13.37 -4.65
CA THR A 146 -5.95 -13.99 -3.35
C THR A 146 -7.07 -13.27 -2.62
N ALA A 147 -7.94 -14.01 -1.95
CA ALA A 147 -9.09 -13.48 -1.25
C ALA A 147 -9.21 -14.10 0.15
N ILE A 148 -9.61 -13.30 1.13
CA ILE A 148 -10.04 -13.79 2.44
C ILE A 148 -11.34 -13.11 2.83
N ARG A 149 -12.32 -13.89 3.29
CA ARG A 149 -13.58 -13.34 3.80
C ARG A 149 -13.38 -12.75 5.20
N LYS A 150 -13.83 -11.52 5.39
CA LYS A 150 -13.73 -10.80 6.65
C LYS A 150 -14.68 -11.38 7.72
N SER A 151 -14.37 -11.14 8.98
CA SER A 151 -15.29 -11.43 10.10
C SER A 151 -16.56 -10.57 9.98
N LYS A 152 -17.64 -11.04 10.62
CA LYS A 152 -18.92 -10.32 10.65
C LYS A 152 -18.77 -8.87 11.15
N GLU A 153 -17.92 -8.68 12.15
CA GLU A 153 -17.63 -7.35 12.70
C GLU A 153 -16.86 -6.46 11.72
N ALA A 154 -15.86 -7.00 11.02
CA ALA A 154 -15.12 -6.24 9.99
C ALA A 154 -16.01 -5.89 8.79
N ILE A 155 -16.97 -6.75 8.43
CA ILE A 155 -17.99 -6.46 7.40
C ILE A 155 -18.88 -5.30 7.85
N ARG A 156 -19.40 -5.34 9.10
CA ARG A 156 -20.21 -4.23 9.63
C ARG A 156 -19.47 -2.88 9.57
N ARG A 157 -18.19 -2.88 9.97
CA ARG A 157 -17.35 -1.66 9.85
C ARG A 157 -17.17 -1.20 8.41
N ALA A 158 -17.05 -2.13 7.47
CA ALA A 158 -16.96 -1.78 6.05
C ALA A 158 -18.29 -1.21 5.53
N ASP A 159 -19.43 -1.74 5.93
CA ASP A 159 -20.77 -1.25 5.54
C ASP A 159 -21.02 0.17 6.05
N VAL A 160 -20.63 0.49 7.29
CA VAL A 160 -20.71 1.86 7.82
C VAL A 160 -19.93 2.81 6.93
N ARG A 161 -18.67 2.48 6.58
CA ARG A 161 -17.84 3.31 5.70
C ARG A 161 -18.44 3.49 4.29
N LEU A 162 -19.14 2.47 3.79
CA LEU A 162 -19.83 2.57 2.50
C LEU A 162 -21.05 3.49 2.57
N LYS A 163 -21.81 3.45 3.67
CA LYS A 163 -22.93 4.37 3.94
C LYS A 163 -22.44 5.82 4.00
N ASP A 164 -21.34 6.08 4.74
CA ASP A 164 -20.73 7.41 4.82
C ASP A 164 -20.28 7.92 3.43
N LYS A 165 -19.72 7.03 2.60
CA LYS A 165 -19.39 7.39 1.20
C LYS A 165 -20.62 7.76 0.38
N GLN A 166 -21.73 7.03 0.55
CA GLN A 166 -22.98 7.35 -0.14
C GLN A 166 -23.57 8.68 0.32
N GLN A 167 -23.55 8.96 1.63
CA GLN A 167 -24.00 10.25 2.18
C GLN A 167 -23.17 11.43 1.63
N ARG A 168 -21.90 11.21 1.30
CA ARG A 168 -21.03 12.18 0.62
C ARG A 168 -21.21 12.21 -0.91
N GLY A 169 -22.30 11.66 -1.43
CA GLY A 169 -22.64 11.67 -2.87
C GLY A 169 -21.88 10.68 -3.75
N LYS A 170 -21.10 9.74 -3.17
CA LYS A 170 -20.38 8.73 -3.97
C LYS A 170 -21.29 7.55 -4.28
N LYS A 171 -21.32 7.12 -5.56
CA LYS A 171 -22.05 5.94 -5.97
C LYS A 171 -21.40 4.66 -5.42
N VAL A 172 -22.19 3.81 -4.76
CA VAL A 172 -21.77 2.51 -4.23
C VAL A 172 -22.60 1.42 -4.88
N GLY A 173 -22.03 0.76 -5.91
CA GLY A 173 -22.70 -0.32 -6.64
C GLY A 173 -22.68 -1.67 -5.91
N PRO A 174 -23.43 -2.67 -6.40
CA PRO A 174 -23.50 -4.01 -5.81
C PRO A 174 -22.14 -4.69 -5.71
N LEU A 175 -21.32 -4.60 -6.76
CA LEU A 175 -19.97 -5.18 -6.78
C LEU A 175 -19.07 -4.56 -5.68
N THR A 176 -19.15 -3.25 -5.48
CA THR A 176 -18.40 -2.56 -4.41
C THR A 176 -18.80 -3.07 -3.03
N ARG A 177 -20.11 -3.28 -2.81
CA ARG A 177 -20.63 -3.84 -1.53
C ARG A 177 -20.15 -5.28 -1.31
N LEU A 178 -20.19 -6.10 -2.36
CA LEU A 178 -19.70 -7.47 -2.30
C LEU A 178 -18.21 -7.50 -1.98
N CYS A 179 -17.38 -6.79 -2.75
CA CYS A 179 -15.93 -6.74 -2.54
C CYS A 179 -15.54 -6.18 -1.15
N ALA A 180 -16.37 -5.32 -0.56
CA ALA A 180 -16.11 -4.79 0.78
C ALA A 180 -16.15 -5.86 1.88
N GLN A 181 -16.77 -7.01 1.64
CA GLN A 181 -16.81 -8.14 2.57
C GLN A 181 -15.51 -8.96 2.60
N TYR A 182 -14.62 -8.72 1.65
CA TYR A 182 -13.37 -9.48 1.48
C TYR A 182 -12.15 -8.56 1.56
N VAL A 183 -10.99 -9.15 1.82
CA VAL A 183 -9.70 -8.56 1.44
C VAL A 183 -9.30 -9.25 0.15
N LEU A 184 -9.13 -8.49 -0.91
CA LEU A 184 -8.80 -8.96 -2.25
C LEU A 184 -7.45 -8.39 -2.64
N VAL A 185 -6.47 -9.24 -2.92
CA VAL A 185 -5.10 -8.84 -3.27
C VAL A 185 -4.72 -9.52 -4.59
N PHE A 186 -4.42 -8.72 -5.61
CA PHE A 186 -3.77 -9.22 -6.82
C PHE A 186 -2.26 -9.25 -6.59
N THR A 187 -1.60 -10.33 -7.05
CA THR A 187 -0.15 -10.45 -6.99
C THR A 187 0.42 -11.13 -8.22
N THR A 188 1.64 -10.76 -8.60
CA THR A 188 2.44 -11.44 -9.64
C THR A 188 3.25 -12.60 -9.07
N LEU A 189 3.40 -12.70 -7.74
CA LEU A 189 4.08 -13.83 -7.10
C LEU A 189 3.39 -15.16 -7.46
N SER A 190 4.16 -16.15 -7.87
CA SER A 190 3.67 -17.51 -8.08
C SER A 190 3.31 -18.21 -6.75
N THR A 191 2.56 -19.30 -6.83
CA THR A 191 2.24 -20.15 -5.66
C THR A 191 3.47 -20.79 -5.04
N GLN A 192 4.51 -21.03 -5.84
CA GLN A 192 5.81 -21.56 -5.38
C GLN A 192 6.60 -20.53 -4.58
N GLN A 193 6.46 -19.22 -4.89
CA GLN A 193 7.13 -18.14 -4.18
C GLN A 193 6.44 -17.80 -2.86
N ALA A 194 5.12 -17.82 -2.82
CA ALA A 194 4.35 -17.56 -1.60
C ALA A 194 2.95 -18.20 -1.67
N SER A 195 2.47 -18.81 -0.58
CA SER A 195 1.08 -19.27 -0.51
C SER A 195 0.11 -18.08 -0.46
N ALA A 196 -1.18 -18.32 -0.67
CA ALA A 196 -2.22 -17.28 -0.60
C ALA A 196 -2.28 -16.62 0.79
N GLU A 197 -2.17 -17.42 1.85
CA GLU A 197 -2.12 -16.95 3.24
C GLU A 197 -0.92 -16.03 3.45
N ARG A 198 0.25 -16.42 2.91
CA ARG A 198 1.46 -15.62 3.03
C ARG A 198 1.36 -14.30 2.30
N VAL A 199 0.75 -14.25 1.10
CA VAL A 199 0.46 -13.01 0.37
C VAL A 199 -0.43 -12.09 1.19
N LEU A 200 -1.52 -12.62 1.77
CA LEU A 200 -2.46 -11.85 2.58
C LEU A 200 -1.82 -11.36 3.89
N GLU A 201 -0.98 -12.18 4.52
CA GLU A 201 -0.21 -11.80 5.71
C GLU A 201 0.75 -10.65 5.42
N MET A 202 1.53 -10.77 4.34
CA MET A 202 2.43 -9.70 3.91
C MET A 202 1.69 -8.42 3.58
N TYR A 203 0.57 -8.53 2.88
CA TYR A 203 -0.22 -7.36 2.55
C TYR A 203 -0.67 -6.57 3.78
N ARG A 204 -0.83 -7.20 4.94
CA ARG A 204 -1.12 -6.50 6.21
C ARG A 204 0.01 -5.56 6.63
N LEU A 205 1.26 -5.81 6.22
CA LEU A 205 2.39 -4.95 6.53
C LEU A 205 2.26 -3.57 5.88
N ARG A 206 1.47 -3.45 4.80
CA ARG A 206 1.17 -2.16 4.15
C ARG A 206 0.67 -1.11 5.15
N TRP A 207 0.01 -1.54 6.24
CA TRP A 207 -0.43 -0.62 7.30
C TRP A 207 0.70 0.23 7.89
N GLN A 208 1.94 -0.21 7.84
CA GLN A 208 3.09 0.53 8.39
C GLN A 208 3.29 1.89 7.70
N ILE A 209 3.00 1.99 6.41
CA ILE A 209 3.12 3.28 5.71
C ILE A 209 2.05 4.29 6.16
N GLU A 210 0.84 3.82 6.52
CA GLU A 210 -0.20 4.68 7.10
C GLU A 210 0.23 5.22 8.47
N LEU A 211 0.92 4.41 9.27
CA LEU A 211 1.50 4.85 10.56
C LEU A 211 2.61 5.88 10.35
N SER A 212 3.43 5.74 9.32
CA SER A 212 4.44 6.73 8.96
C SER A 212 3.81 8.05 8.57
N PHE A 213 2.74 8.06 7.77
CA PHE A 213 2.01 9.28 7.46
C PHE A 213 1.37 9.93 8.70
N LYS A 214 0.86 9.14 9.64
CA LYS A 214 0.38 9.68 10.91
C LYS A 214 1.49 10.38 11.68
N ARG A 215 2.67 9.78 11.76
CA ARG A 215 3.84 10.39 12.41
C ARG A 215 4.27 11.68 11.70
N LEU A 216 4.38 11.68 10.38
CA LEU A 216 4.71 12.87 9.60
C LEU A 216 3.70 14.00 9.82
N LYS A 217 2.40 13.70 9.88
CA LYS A 217 1.36 14.70 10.09
C LYS A 217 1.28 15.19 11.54
N SER A 218 1.43 14.31 12.53
CA SER A 218 1.26 14.68 13.95
C SER A 218 2.54 15.19 14.60
N ILE A 219 3.72 14.66 14.24
CA ILE A 219 4.99 15.03 14.88
C ILE A 219 5.73 16.08 14.06
N ALA A 220 5.82 15.90 12.73
CA ALA A 220 6.50 16.85 11.86
C ALA A 220 5.57 17.95 11.32
N ASP A 221 4.30 17.96 11.76
CA ASP A 221 3.28 18.93 11.33
C ASP A 221 3.17 19.08 9.80
N LEU A 222 3.25 17.94 9.09
CA LEU A 222 3.11 17.90 7.63
C LEU A 222 1.65 18.07 7.18
N GLY A 223 0.69 18.11 8.13
CA GLY A 223 -0.74 18.09 7.83
C GLY A 223 -1.27 19.34 7.15
N HIS A 224 -0.64 20.48 7.38
CA HIS A 224 -1.10 21.79 6.92
C HIS A 224 0.02 22.57 6.27
N LEU A 225 -0.26 23.14 5.09
CA LEU A 225 0.63 24.09 4.45
C LEU A 225 0.37 25.49 4.99
N PRO A 226 1.39 26.32 5.15
CA PRO A 226 1.18 27.76 5.29
C PRO A 226 0.52 28.31 4.03
N LYS A 227 -0.26 29.38 4.16
CA LYS A 227 -0.92 30.03 3.03
C LYS A 227 0.10 30.89 2.27
N TYR A 228 0.74 30.32 1.26
CA TYR A 228 1.74 30.97 0.40
C TYR A 228 1.51 30.54 -1.05
N ASP A 229 2.37 31.06 -1.91
CA ASP A 229 2.44 30.63 -3.32
C ASP A 229 2.94 29.18 -3.45
N GLU A 230 2.79 28.62 -4.64
CA GLU A 230 3.14 27.24 -4.96
C GLU A 230 4.62 26.93 -4.66
N ARG A 231 5.53 27.87 -4.97
CA ARG A 231 6.98 27.70 -4.80
C ARG A 231 7.34 27.62 -3.32
N SER A 232 6.79 28.51 -2.50
CA SER A 232 6.99 28.52 -1.07
C SER A 232 6.42 27.29 -0.39
N SER A 233 5.22 26.86 -0.80
CA SER A 233 4.58 25.63 -0.31
C SER A 233 5.43 24.39 -0.60
N ARG A 234 5.99 24.31 -1.80
CA ARG A 234 6.87 23.20 -2.21
C ARG A 234 8.18 23.20 -1.40
N ALA A 235 8.80 24.35 -1.23
CA ALA A 235 10.02 24.49 -0.43
C ALA A 235 9.78 24.09 1.03
N TRP A 236 8.65 24.50 1.60
CA TRP A 236 8.26 24.14 2.96
C TRP A 236 8.06 22.62 3.12
N LEU A 237 7.37 21.97 2.16
CA LEU A 237 7.18 20.53 2.18
C LEU A 237 8.50 19.77 2.13
N TYR A 238 9.42 20.16 1.24
CA TYR A 238 10.74 19.55 1.18
C TYR A 238 11.52 19.75 2.48
N GLY A 239 11.48 20.94 3.08
CA GLY A 239 12.12 21.23 4.36
C GLY A 239 11.57 20.34 5.49
N LYS A 240 10.25 20.19 5.59
CA LYS A 240 9.60 19.33 6.59
C LYS A 240 9.93 17.85 6.39
N LEU A 241 9.87 17.36 5.16
CA LEU A 241 10.24 15.98 4.83
C LEU A 241 11.73 15.73 5.13
N PHE A 242 12.61 16.64 4.76
CA PHE A 242 14.04 16.54 5.06
C PHE A 242 14.28 16.43 6.57
N LEU A 243 13.69 17.32 7.38
CA LEU A 243 13.83 17.29 8.84
C LEU A 243 13.29 15.98 9.42
N ALA A 244 12.15 15.50 8.95
CA ALA A 244 11.56 14.24 9.43
C ALA A 244 12.48 13.05 9.12
N LEU A 245 12.99 12.95 7.90
CA LEU A 245 13.89 11.87 7.48
C LEU A 245 15.25 11.94 8.19
N LEU A 246 15.79 13.15 8.40
CA LEU A 246 17.00 13.34 9.17
C LEU A 246 16.82 12.88 10.61
N THR A 247 15.71 13.25 11.25
CA THR A 247 15.37 12.84 12.63
C THR A 247 15.22 11.31 12.73
N GLU A 248 14.55 10.68 11.76
CA GLU A 248 14.45 9.20 11.72
C GLU A 248 15.82 8.55 11.63
N LYS A 249 16.68 9.05 10.74
CA LYS A 249 18.05 8.54 10.56
C LYS A 249 18.89 8.72 11.82
N MET A 250 18.85 9.91 12.43
CA MET A 250 19.56 10.19 13.69
C MET A 250 19.07 9.29 14.82
N THR A 251 17.76 9.13 14.97
CA THR A 251 17.17 8.26 15.99
C THR A 251 17.61 6.81 15.83
N ARG A 252 17.71 6.33 14.60
CA ARG A 252 18.20 4.99 14.33
C ARG A 252 19.67 4.83 14.69
N VAL A 253 20.51 5.77 14.28
CA VAL A 253 21.94 5.75 14.64
C VAL A 253 22.09 5.81 16.16
N ALA A 254 21.34 6.67 16.84
CA ALA A 254 21.36 6.78 18.30
C ALA A 254 20.98 5.46 19.01
N ARG A 255 20.08 4.66 18.43
CA ARG A 255 19.70 3.34 18.98
C ARG A 255 20.83 2.30 18.89
N THR A 256 21.79 2.47 17.99
CA THR A 256 22.97 1.60 17.89
C THR A 256 24.09 2.02 18.83
N ILE A 257 24.02 3.23 19.38
CA ILE A 257 24.99 3.79 20.32
C ILE A 257 24.39 3.70 21.72
N SER A 258 24.80 2.69 22.48
CA SER A 258 24.47 2.65 23.90
C SER A 258 25.43 3.57 24.66
N PRO A 259 24.94 4.56 25.44
CA PRO A 259 25.78 5.41 26.27
C PRO A 259 26.61 4.61 27.31
N TRP A 260 26.19 3.37 27.57
CA TRP A 260 26.76 2.47 28.56
C TRP A 260 27.56 1.33 27.94
N GLY A 261 27.78 1.30 26.63
CA GLY A 261 28.51 0.25 25.93
C GLY A 261 27.77 -1.10 25.87
N TYR A 262 26.53 -1.19 26.33
CA TYR A 262 25.73 -2.42 26.29
C TYR A 262 24.75 -2.38 25.13
N GLY A 263 24.67 -3.46 24.35
CA GLY A 263 23.59 -3.64 23.37
C GLY A 263 22.24 -3.65 24.09
N ILE A 264 21.25 -2.92 23.56
CA ILE A 264 19.87 -3.01 24.06
C ILE A 264 19.37 -4.42 23.76
N LYS A 265 19.35 -5.30 24.77
CA LYS A 265 18.72 -6.62 24.65
C LYS A 265 17.24 -6.42 24.39
N LYS A 266 16.69 -7.05 23.35
CA LYS A 266 15.25 -7.16 23.20
C LYS A 266 14.71 -7.99 24.37
N ALA A 267 13.62 -7.55 24.98
CA ALA A 267 12.97 -8.17 26.13
C ALA A 267 12.38 -9.58 25.87
N GLU A 268 12.77 -10.25 24.79
CA GLU A 268 12.30 -11.58 24.40
C GLU A 268 13.23 -12.72 24.86
N ASP A 269 14.44 -12.40 25.33
CA ASP A 269 15.41 -13.46 25.72
C ASP A 269 15.28 -13.95 27.18
N ASP A 270 14.42 -13.33 28.00
CA ASP A 270 14.27 -13.69 29.41
C ASP A 270 13.21 -14.80 29.68
N LYS A 271 12.58 -15.38 28.65
CA LYS A 271 11.62 -16.48 28.83
C LYS A 271 12.18 -17.90 28.71
N GLN A 272 13.47 -18.05 28.55
CA GLN A 272 14.10 -19.38 28.45
C GLN A 272 14.94 -19.79 29.68
N MET A 273 14.88 -19.06 30.78
CA MET A 273 15.58 -19.43 32.03
C MET A 273 14.64 -19.33 33.27
N ALA A 274 13.43 -19.84 33.16
CA ALA A 274 12.56 -20.13 34.32
C ALA A 274 11.88 -21.48 34.14
#